data_95645692cd7ad5c4cde07ac7f06a2ae3
#
_entry.id   95645692cd7ad5c4cde07ac7f06a2ae3
#
_cell.length_a   1.000
_cell.length_b   1.000
_cell.length_c   1.000
_cell.angle_alpha   90.00
_cell.angle_beta   90.00
_cell.angle_gamma   90.00
#
_symmetry.space_group_name_H-M   'P 1'
#
loop_
_entity.id
_entity.type
_entity.pdbx_description
1 polymer ?
#
loop_
_entity_poly.entity_id
_entity_poly.type
_entity_poly.pdbx_seq_one_letter_code
_entity_poly.pdbx_strand_id
1 'polypeptide(L)'
;MLMGWHADAVKFLKENQQNLQDKQVACFASALSLTKASDTELFPVKVFQDPSLAKSPVNPARLSFKEKFSALSNYIAPMLNAAPLVKPESVAFFAGKLDLSKLNIFSRLFVQFIIGAKPGDYRNWDSVRTWTASLSMG
;
A
#
# COMPACT_ATOMS: atom_id res chain seq x y z
N MET A 1 7.27 -10.51 3.05
CA MET A 1 7.21 -9.92 1.71
C MET A 1 7.52 -8.44 1.83
N LEU A 2 8.54 -7.97 1.17
CA LEU A 2 9.02 -6.58 1.32
C LEU A 2 8.38 -5.61 0.32
N MET A 3 7.69 -6.13 -0.69
CA MET A 3 7.09 -5.34 -1.77
C MET A 3 5.79 -5.98 -2.24
N GLY A 4 4.77 -5.15 -2.35
CA GLY A 4 3.47 -5.54 -2.89
C GLY A 4 2.51 -6.18 -1.87
N TRP A 5 1.48 -6.78 -2.39
CA TRP A 5 0.43 -7.43 -1.61
C TRP A 5 0.87 -8.79 -1.09
N HIS A 6 0.33 -9.18 0.08
CA HIS A 6 0.56 -10.51 0.61
C HIS A 6 0.05 -11.57 -0.38
N ALA A 7 0.80 -12.65 -0.57
CA ALA A 7 0.46 -13.68 -1.55
C ALA A 7 -0.94 -14.27 -1.33
N ASP A 8 -1.33 -14.47 -0.06
CA ASP A 8 -2.65 -15.00 0.28
C ASP A 8 -3.77 -14.02 -0.06
N ALA A 9 -3.54 -12.70 0.09
CA ALA A 9 -4.52 -11.69 -0.30
C ALA A 9 -4.73 -11.66 -1.83
N VAL A 10 -3.63 -11.74 -2.59
CA VAL A 10 -3.70 -11.83 -4.06
C VAL A 10 -4.38 -13.12 -4.50
N LYS A 11 -4.04 -14.25 -3.87
CA LYS A 11 -4.67 -15.53 -4.12
C LYS A 11 -6.17 -15.47 -3.84
N PHE A 12 -6.57 -14.93 -2.69
CA PHE A 12 -7.97 -14.76 -2.32
C PHE A 12 -8.75 -13.96 -3.37
N LEU A 13 -8.22 -12.81 -3.80
CA LEU A 13 -8.86 -11.98 -4.82
C LEU A 13 -8.99 -12.73 -6.14
N LYS A 14 -7.95 -13.43 -6.56
CA LYS A 14 -7.92 -14.20 -7.82
C LYS A 14 -8.94 -15.34 -7.81
N GLU A 15 -9.00 -16.10 -6.72
CA GLU A 15 -9.90 -17.25 -6.58
C GLU A 15 -11.37 -16.85 -6.43
N ASN A 16 -11.63 -15.66 -5.88
CA ASN A 16 -12.99 -15.18 -5.59
C ASN A 16 -13.47 -14.07 -6.53
N GLN A 17 -12.72 -13.74 -7.58
CA GLN A 17 -13.02 -12.57 -8.42
C GLN A 17 -14.43 -12.61 -9.03
N GLN A 18 -14.96 -13.78 -9.40
CA GLN A 18 -16.31 -13.91 -9.92
C GLN A 18 -17.39 -13.56 -8.89
N ASN A 19 -17.16 -13.92 -7.62
CA ASN A 19 -18.08 -13.60 -6.53
C ASN A 19 -17.98 -12.13 -6.07
N LEU A 20 -16.84 -11.50 -6.32
CA LEU A 20 -16.52 -10.15 -5.90
C LEU A 20 -16.80 -9.10 -6.98
N GLN A 21 -16.99 -9.48 -8.25
CA GLN A 21 -17.14 -8.54 -9.37
C GLN A 21 -18.32 -7.58 -9.20
N ASP A 22 -19.41 -8.02 -8.56
CA ASP A 22 -20.64 -7.24 -8.34
C ASP A 22 -20.75 -6.73 -6.88
N LYS A 23 -19.68 -6.81 -6.12
CA LYS A 23 -19.63 -6.34 -4.74
C LYS A 23 -18.85 -5.05 -4.60
N GLN A 24 -19.22 -4.25 -3.60
CA GLN A 24 -18.35 -3.17 -3.15
C GLN A 24 -17.08 -3.78 -2.51
N VAL A 25 -15.95 -3.55 -3.12
CA VAL A 25 -14.66 -4.04 -2.64
C VAL A 25 -13.79 -2.84 -2.32
N ALA A 26 -13.24 -2.83 -1.13
CA ALA A 26 -12.20 -1.91 -0.72
C ALA A 26 -10.99 -2.69 -0.24
N CYS A 27 -9.80 -2.28 -0.65
CA CYS A 27 -8.57 -2.96 -0.30
C CYS A 27 -7.67 -2.04 0.52
N PHE A 28 -6.94 -2.60 1.48
CA PHE A 28 -5.92 -1.83 2.19
C PHE A 28 -4.66 -2.65 2.43
N ALA A 29 -3.56 -1.94 2.57
CA ALA A 29 -2.27 -2.51 2.94
C ALA A 29 -1.56 -1.63 3.96
N SER A 30 -0.74 -2.25 4.80
CA SER A 30 0.20 -1.51 5.63
C SER A 30 1.56 -1.43 4.94
N ALA A 31 2.19 -0.27 5.02
CA ALA A 31 3.49 0.00 4.46
C ALA A 31 4.40 0.69 5.48
N LEU A 32 5.70 0.69 5.22
CA LEU A 32 6.69 1.40 6.06
C LEU A 32 6.94 2.83 5.56
N SER A 33 6.89 3.01 4.26
CA SER A 33 7.08 4.30 3.59
C SER A 33 6.58 4.19 2.17
N LEU A 34 5.92 5.22 1.69
CA LEU A 34 5.47 5.34 0.31
C LEU A 34 5.90 6.70 -0.24
N THR A 35 6.31 6.71 -1.50
CA THR A 35 6.50 7.95 -2.23
C THR A 35 5.13 8.58 -2.47
N LYS A 36 4.97 9.85 -2.13
CA LYS A 36 3.74 10.59 -2.39
C LYS A 36 3.45 10.53 -3.90
N ALA A 37 2.23 10.15 -4.25
CA ALA A 37 1.78 10.22 -5.64
C ALA A 37 1.94 11.64 -6.17
N SER A 38 2.39 11.78 -7.41
CA SER A 38 2.33 13.07 -8.09
C SER A 38 0.88 13.40 -8.44
N ASP A 39 0.53 14.67 -8.50
CA ASP A 39 -0.82 15.12 -8.88
C ASP A 39 -1.19 14.70 -10.33
N THR A 40 -0.20 14.26 -11.10
CA THR A 40 -0.35 13.74 -12.46
C THR A 40 -0.45 12.22 -12.53
N GLU A 41 -0.23 11.51 -11.42
CA GLU A 41 -0.31 10.03 -11.38
C GLU A 41 -1.77 9.60 -11.25
N LEU A 42 -2.35 9.17 -12.38
CA LEU A 42 -3.72 8.70 -12.44
C LEU A 42 -3.78 7.19 -12.20
N PHE A 43 -4.54 6.79 -11.21
CA PHE A 43 -4.86 5.39 -10.96
C PHE A 43 -6.32 5.09 -11.37
N PRO A 44 -6.62 3.90 -11.88
CA PRO A 44 -7.99 3.49 -12.23
C PRO A 44 -8.89 3.25 -11.02
N VAL A 45 -8.42 3.57 -9.82
CA VAL A 45 -9.10 3.38 -8.53
C VAL A 45 -8.78 4.54 -7.60
N LYS A 46 -9.72 4.89 -6.72
CA LYS A 46 -9.47 5.90 -5.67
C LYS A 46 -8.39 5.40 -4.73
N VAL A 47 -7.32 6.18 -4.56
CA VAL A 47 -6.21 5.84 -3.67
C VAL A 47 -6.23 6.75 -2.45
N PHE A 48 -6.26 6.14 -1.28
CA PHE A 48 -6.05 6.83 0.00
C PHE A 48 -4.65 6.51 0.52
N GLN A 49 -3.88 7.52 0.82
CA GLN A 49 -2.55 7.39 1.38
C GLN A 49 -2.50 8.10 2.73
N ASP A 50 -2.21 7.35 3.79
CA ASP A 50 -2.02 7.92 5.13
C ASP A 50 -0.95 9.03 5.06
N PRO A 51 -1.25 10.26 5.50
CA PRO A 51 -0.31 11.37 5.46
C PRO A 51 1.02 11.08 6.17
N SER A 52 1.00 10.24 7.18
CA SER A 52 2.21 9.85 7.92
C SER A 52 3.16 8.97 7.10
N LEU A 53 2.64 8.25 6.09
CA LEU A 53 3.40 7.42 5.16
C LEU A 53 3.97 8.20 3.99
N ALA A 54 3.22 9.20 3.51
CA ALA A 54 3.50 9.91 2.28
C ALA A 54 4.75 10.76 2.40
N LYS A 55 5.80 10.41 1.66
CA LYS A 55 7.03 11.21 1.58
C LYS A 55 7.13 11.86 0.21
N SER A 56 7.22 13.17 0.20
CA SER A 56 7.49 13.89 -1.05
C SER A 56 8.86 13.50 -1.60
N PRO A 57 8.98 13.22 -2.91
CA PRO A 57 10.26 12.93 -3.52
C PRO A 57 11.18 14.14 -3.45
N VAL A 58 12.47 13.90 -3.26
CA VAL A 58 13.49 14.95 -3.21
C VAL A 58 13.59 15.67 -4.56
N ASN A 59 13.49 14.91 -5.64
CA ASN A 59 13.44 15.44 -7.00
C ASN A 59 12.31 14.75 -7.79
N PRO A 60 11.18 15.43 -8.01
CA PRO A 60 10.05 14.84 -8.74
C PRO A 60 10.40 14.41 -10.18
N ALA A 61 11.36 15.09 -10.82
CA ALA A 61 11.78 14.77 -12.20
C ALA A 61 12.69 13.52 -12.25
N ARG A 62 13.34 13.15 -11.13
CA ARG A 62 14.27 12.02 -11.07
C ARG A 62 14.18 11.32 -9.72
N LEU A 63 13.27 10.36 -9.62
CA LEU A 63 13.13 9.54 -8.42
C LEU A 63 14.41 8.73 -8.18
N SER A 64 14.87 8.71 -6.93
CA SER A 64 15.90 7.81 -6.46
C SER A 64 15.43 6.35 -6.50
N PHE A 65 16.37 5.39 -6.38
CA PHE A 65 16.04 3.96 -6.31
C PHE A 65 15.01 3.66 -5.20
N LYS A 66 15.20 4.26 -4.03
CA LYS A 66 14.31 4.09 -2.87
C LYS A 66 12.91 4.64 -3.13
N GLU A 67 12.80 5.81 -3.77
CA GLU A 67 11.53 6.44 -4.11
C GLU A 67 10.79 5.65 -5.19
N LYS A 68 11.49 5.18 -6.22
CA LYS A 68 10.93 4.29 -7.25
C LYS A 68 10.39 3.01 -6.63
N PHE A 69 11.14 2.42 -5.70
CA PHE A 69 10.75 1.20 -5.00
C PHE A 69 9.47 1.38 -4.17
N SER A 70 9.29 2.55 -3.57
CA SER A 70 8.16 2.92 -2.73
C SER A 70 7.01 3.57 -3.50
N ALA A 71 7.03 3.56 -4.85
CA ALA A 71 5.99 4.13 -5.67
C ALA A 71 4.68 3.32 -5.58
N LEU A 72 3.55 4.00 -5.52
CA LEU A 72 2.21 3.39 -5.43
C LEU A 72 1.89 2.45 -6.58
N SER A 73 2.37 2.75 -7.78
CA SER A 73 2.18 1.92 -8.97
C SER A 73 2.68 0.48 -8.78
N ASN A 74 3.76 0.30 -8.01
CA ASN A 74 4.29 -1.03 -7.70
C ASN A 74 3.36 -1.89 -6.84
N TYR A 75 2.38 -1.28 -6.20
CA TYR A 75 1.41 -1.97 -5.36
C TYR A 75 0.05 -2.13 -6.07
N ILE A 76 -0.42 -1.08 -6.73
CA ILE A 76 -1.77 -1.04 -7.30
C ILE A 76 -1.86 -1.90 -8.56
N ALA A 77 -0.94 -1.73 -9.52
CA ALA A 77 -1.00 -2.44 -10.79
C ALA A 77 -0.94 -3.98 -10.65
N PRO A 78 -0.02 -4.56 -9.86
CA PRO A 78 0.00 -6.02 -9.68
C PRO A 78 -1.27 -6.60 -9.06
N MET A 79 -1.91 -5.86 -8.14
CA MET A 79 -3.16 -6.28 -7.52
C MET A 79 -4.30 -6.30 -8.54
N LEU A 80 -4.48 -5.22 -9.29
CA LEU A 80 -5.53 -5.10 -10.29
C LEU A 80 -5.36 -6.13 -11.42
N ASN A 81 -4.12 -6.36 -11.85
CA ASN A 81 -3.80 -7.35 -12.88
C ASN A 81 -4.04 -8.79 -12.43
N ALA A 82 -3.87 -9.07 -11.14
CA ALA A 82 -4.09 -10.42 -10.60
C ALA A 82 -5.56 -10.82 -10.54
N ALA A 83 -6.48 -9.86 -10.40
CA ALA A 83 -7.91 -10.10 -10.31
C ALA A 83 -8.70 -9.05 -11.13
N PRO A 84 -8.65 -9.13 -12.48
CA PRO A 84 -9.18 -8.09 -13.36
C PRO A 84 -10.71 -7.92 -13.30
N LEU A 85 -11.44 -8.90 -12.80
CA LEU A 85 -12.89 -8.80 -12.59
C LEU A 85 -13.24 -8.01 -11.31
N VAL A 86 -12.33 -7.90 -10.37
CA VAL A 86 -12.54 -7.13 -9.15
C VAL A 86 -12.22 -5.67 -9.42
N LYS A 87 -13.21 -4.81 -9.21
CA LYS A 87 -13.07 -3.35 -9.36
C LYS A 87 -13.16 -2.69 -7.99
N PRO A 88 -12.04 -2.55 -7.27
CA PRO A 88 -12.08 -1.93 -5.96
C PRO A 88 -12.58 -0.48 -6.06
N GLU A 89 -13.47 -0.09 -5.16
CA GLU A 89 -13.91 1.30 -5.03
C GLU A 89 -12.76 2.18 -4.54
N SER A 90 -11.97 1.65 -3.61
CA SER A 90 -10.83 2.37 -3.04
C SER A 90 -9.73 1.41 -2.60
N VAL A 91 -8.51 1.89 -2.69
CA VAL A 91 -7.31 1.23 -2.16
C VAL A 91 -6.63 2.17 -1.17
N ALA A 92 -6.43 1.72 0.06
CA ALA A 92 -5.78 2.50 1.09
C ALA A 92 -4.42 1.94 1.51
N PHE A 93 -3.52 2.84 1.87
CA PHE A 93 -2.22 2.50 2.44
C PHE A 93 -2.04 3.20 3.78
N PHE A 94 -1.79 2.40 4.81
CA PHE A 94 -1.62 2.88 6.18
C PHE A 94 -0.24 2.56 6.73
N ALA A 95 0.23 3.40 7.66
CA ALA A 95 1.37 3.06 8.46
C ALA A 95 1.04 1.86 9.37
N GLY A 96 1.99 0.94 9.50
CA GLY A 96 1.85 -0.27 10.28
C GLY A 96 2.70 -0.27 11.54
N LYS A 97 2.73 -1.41 12.23
CA LYS A 97 3.68 -1.68 13.31
C LYS A 97 4.89 -2.43 12.76
N LEU A 98 6.08 -1.92 13.02
CA LEU A 98 7.34 -2.58 12.68
C LEU A 98 7.92 -3.25 13.93
N ASP A 99 7.89 -4.58 13.94
CA ASP A 99 8.52 -5.40 14.96
C ASP A 99 9.67 -6.20 14.33
N LEU A 100 10.89 -5.75 14.58
CA LEU A 100 12.07 -6.39 14.01
C LEU A 100 12.32 -7.79 14.56
N SER A 101 11.76 -8.15 15.71
CA SER A 101 11.92 -9.49 16.28
C SER A 101 11.24 -10.57 15.46
N LYS A 102 10.20 -10.19 14.70
CA LYS A 102 9.42 -11.07 13.83
C LYS A 102 9.99 -11.23 12.42
N LEU A 103 11.04 -10.46 12.09
CA LEU A 103 11.70 -10.53 10.81
C LEU A 103 12.87 -11.50 10.86
N ASN A 104 13.08 -12.23 9.76
CA ASN A 104 14.32 -12.99 9.60
C ASN A 104 15.52 -12.03 9.48
N ILE A 105 16.72 -12.54 9.67
CA ILE A 105 17.93 -11.71 9.77
C ILE A 105 18.17 -10.87 8.51
N PHE A 106 17.91 -11.42 7.32
CA PHE A 106 18.09 -10.70 6.07
C PHE A 106 17.09 -9.57 5.90
N SER A 107 15.80 -9.83 6.19
CA SER A 107 14.74 -8.81 6.17
C SER A 107 14.99 -7.71 7.20
N ARG A 108 15.50 -8.07 8.38
CA ARG A 108 15.86 -7.12 9.43
C ARG A 108 16.99 -6.19 8.99
N LEU A 109 18.07 -6.74 8.42
CA LEU A 109 19.18 -5.95 7.88
C LEU A 109 18.73 -5.04 6.74
N PHE A 110 17.92 -5.56 5.82
CA PHE A 110 17.36 -4.78 4.73
C PHE A 110 16.53 -3.60 5.22
N VAL A 111 15.60 -3.83 6.16
CA VAL A 111 14.74 -2.79 6.72
C VAL A 111 15.56 -1.73 7.46
N GLN A 112 16.58 -2.14 8.24
CA GLN A 112 17.39 -1.21 9.01
C GLN A 112 18.36 -0.41 8.13
N PHE A 113 19.07 -1.07 7.19
CA PHE A 113 20.15 -0.43 6.44
C PHE A 113 19.69 0.17 5.11
N ILE A 114 18.75 -0.46 4.41
CA ILE A 114 18.29 0.02 3.10
C ILE A 114 17.11 0.97 3.25
N ILE A 115 16.09 0.58 4.04
CA ILE A 115 14.90 1.41 4.27
C ILE A 115 15.17 2.48 5.33
N GLY A 116 16.01 2.17 6.33
CA GLY A 116 16.30 3.06 7.46
C GLY A 116 15.10 3.23 8.40
N ALA A 117 14.21 2.23 8.46
CA ALA A 117 13.05 2.26 9.33
C ALA A 117 13.42 1.81 10.75
N LYS A 118 12.93 2.53 11.74
CA LYS A 118 13.07 2.19 13.16
C LYS A 118 11.92 1.29 13.60
N PRO A 119 12.13 0.36 14.57
CA PRO A 119 11.03 -0.37 15.16
C PRO A 119 10.08 0.58 15.90
N GLY A 120 8.79 0.29 15.84
CA GLY A 120 7.77 1.12 16.47
C GLY A 120 6.36 0.82 15.97
N ASP A 121 5.41 1.43 16.64
CA ASP A 121 4.01 1.41 16.24
C ASP A 121 3.67 2.76 15.58
N TYR A 122 3.43 2.74 14.28
CA TYR A 122 3.16 3.91 13.46
C TYR A 122 1.71 3.95 12.96
N ARG A 123 0.85 3.08 13.48
CA ARG A 123 -0.55 3.01 13.07
C ARG A 123 -1.28 4.31 13.38
N ASN A 124 -1.91 4.87 12.37
CA ASN A 124 -2.73 6.08 12.45
C ASN A 124 -4.21 5.70 12.36
N TRP A 125 -4.84 5.52 13.51
CA TRP A 125 -6.24 5.11 13.57
C TRP A 125 -7.21 6.18 13.07
N ASP A 126 -6.86 7.45 13.11
CA ASP A 126 -7.69 8.52 12.58
C ASP A 126 -7.73 8.48 11.04
N SER A 127 -6.60 8.18 10.40
CA SER A 127 -6.56 7.90 8.96
C SER A 127 -7.43 6.71 8.58
N VAL A 128 -7.41 5.63 9.37
CA VAL A 128 -8.26 4.45 9.13
C VAL A 128 -9.73 4.84 9.24
N ARG A 129 -10.14 5.56 10.29
CA ARG A 129 -11.52 6.02 10.48
C ARG A 129 -11.97 6.93 9.35
N THR A 130 -11.14 7.88 8.94
CA THR A 130 -11.43 8.81 7.85
C THR A 130 -11.67 8.06 6.55
N TRP A 131 -10.81 7.11 6.22
CA TRP A 131 -10.96 6.30 5.02
C TRP A 131 -12.22 5.42 5.06
N THR A 132 -12.45 4.70 6.16
CA THR A 132 -13.62 3.83 6.29
C THR A 132 -14.92 4.62 6.22
N ALA A 133 -14.98 5.82 6.82
CA ALA A 133 -16.13 6.70 6.69
C ALA A 133 -16.39 7.13 5.24
N SER A 134 -15.34 7.31 4.43
CA SER A 134 -15.47 7.66 3.02
C SER A 134 -16.05 6.55 2.14
N LEU A 135 -15.95 5.28 2.56
CA LEU A 135 -16.51 4.13 1.85
C LEU A 135 -18.03 3.98 2.07
N SER A 136 -18.55 4.41 3.21
CA SER A 136 -19.96 4.28 3.56
C SER A 136 -20.84 5.35 2.96
N MET A 137 -20.29 6.33 2.27
CA MET A 137 -20.99 7.44 1.62
C MET A 137 -21.15 7.25 0.10
N GLY A 138 -20.81 6.08 -0.39
CA GLY A 138 -20.96 5.72 -1.80
C GLY A 138 -22.20 4.93 -2.09
#